data_ca53d3fe5ac0afdc77dcc72148b117d5
#
_entry.id   ca53d3fe5ac0afdc77dcc72148b117d5
#
_cell.length_a   1.000
_cell.length_b   1.000
_cell.length_c   1.000
_cell.angle_alpha   90.00
_cell.angle_beta   90.00
_cell.angle_gamma   90.00
#
_symmetry.space_group_name_H-M   'P 1'
#
loop_
_entity.id
_entity.type
_entity.pdbx_description
1 polymer ?
#
loop_
_entity_poly.entity_id
_entity_poly.type
_entity_poly.pdbx_seq_one_letter_code
_entity_poly.pdbx_strand_id
1 'polypeptide(L)'
;MSRRITCSLWMLALMLVVMTVLATGFGALRLPVSLLWRDGDEALRQIWLTIRLPRVLLALVIGGSLALAGCVMQGLFRNPLADPGLLGISSGAACAVALWVVLPVSLPALMMLYAPMLAAFFGALAATVVIFILSQQRDGSLSRLLLVGIAINALCGAAVGVLSWVSNDAQLRQLSLWGMGSLGAAQWATLRSEEHTSEL
;
A
#
# COMPACT_ATOMS: atom_id res chain seq x y z
N MET A 1 25.47 20.97 -7.22
CA MET A 1 23.97 20.99 -7.32
C MET A 1 23.54 22.41 -7.63
N SER A 2 22.71 22.65 -8.66
CA SER A 2 22.32 24.03 -8.99
C SER A 2 21.42 24.59 -7.86
N ARG A 3 21.55 25.88 -7.56
CA ARG A 3 20.77 26.58 -6.52
C ARG A 3 19.25 26.37 -6.68
N ARG A 4 18.80 26.19 -7.92
CA ARG A 4 17.39 25.89 -8.26
C ARG A 4 16.94 24.51 -7.73
N ILE A 5 17.76 23.47 -7.89
CA ILE A 5 17.44 22.11 -7.42
C ILE A 5 17.35 22.08 -5.89
N THR A 6 18.28 22.74 -5.21
CA THR A 6 18.27 22.82 -3.73
C THR A 6 17.02 23.56 -3.23
N CYS A 7 16.63 24.66 -3.89
CA CYS A 7 15.43 25.42 -3.53
C CYS A 7 14.15 24.57 -3.74
N SER A 8 14.05 23.82 -4.85
CA SER A 8 12.92 22.92 -5.12
C SER A 8 12.81 21.81 -4.08
N LEU A 9 13.95 21.22 -3.66
CA LEU A 9 13.96 20.18 -2.63
C LEU A 9 13.47 20.70 -1.27
N TRP A 10 13.93 21.90 -0.87
CA TRP A 10 13.45 22.52 0.36
C TRP A 10 11.97 22.86 0.31
N MET A 11 11.49 23.34 -0.84
CA MET A 11 10.05 23.62 -1.03
C MET A 11 9.20 22.36 -0.94
N LEU A 12 9.64 21.26 -1.55
CA LEU A 12 8.95 19.95 -1.45
C LEU A 12 8.98 19.41 -0.02
N ALA A 13 10.10 19.50 0.67
CA ALA A 13 10.22 19.09 2.06
C ALA A 13 9.28 19.90 2.97
N LEU A 14 9.26 21.23 2.79
CA LEU A 14 8.34 22.10 3.52
C LEU A 14 6.89 21.74 3.23
N MET A 15 6.53 21.52 1.95
CA MET A 15 5.19 21.11 1.55
C MET A 15 4.80 19.78 2.19
N LEU A 16 5.70 18.79 2.24
CA LEU A 16 5.47 17.50 2.89
C LEU A 16 5.19 17.70 4.40
N VAL A 17 5.98 18.50 5.09
CA VAL A 17 5.78 18.80 6.51
C VAL A 17 4.44 19.49 6.74
N VAL A 18 4.09 20.50 5.95
CA VAL A 18 2.82 21.21 6.05
C VAL A 18 1.65 20.26 5.82
N MET A 19 1.70 19.43 4.77
CA MET A 19 0.65 18.44 4.48
C MET A 19 0.52 17.39 5.58
N THR A 20 1.64 16.95 6.16
CA THR A 20 1.65 16.02 7.30
C THR A 20 0.95 16.63 8.51
N VAL A 21 1.29 17.87 8.86
CA VAL A 21 0.64 18.59 9.98
C VAL A 21 -0.85 18.80 9.72
N LEU A 22 -1.22 19.23 8.52
CA LEU A 22 -2.62 19.38 8.13
C LEU A 22 -3.38 18.05 8.23
N ALA A 23 -2.80 16.95 7.74
CA ALA A 23 -3.42 15.62 7.80
C ALA A 23 -3.69 15.15 9.23
N THR A 24 -2.89 15.57 10.21
CA THR A 24 -3.17 15.25 11.63
C THR A 24 -4.33 16.07 12.19
N GLY A 25 -4.56 17.29 11.72
CA GLY A 25 -5.63 18.18 12.18
C GLY A 25 -6.98 17.93 11.49
N PHE A 26 -6.98 17.55 10.22
CA PHE A 26 -8.21 17.37 9.43
C PHE A 26 -8.69 15.92 9.43
N GLY A 27 -10.02 15.73 9.53
CA GLY A 27 -10.68 14.43 9.50
C GLY A 27 -12.15 14.58 9.88
N ALA A 28 -12.86 13.48 10.14
CA ALA A 28 -14.26 13.47 10.55
C ALA A 28 -14.53 14.33 11.80
N LEU A 29 -13.55 14.40 12.68
CA LEU A 29 -13.52 15.35 13.80
C LEU A 29 -12.37 16.34 13.55
N ARG A 30 -12.63 17.63 13.66
CA ARG A 30 -11.58 18.65 13.60
C ARG A 30 -10.85 18.68 14.94
N LEU A 31 -9.63 18.15 14.97
CA LEU A 31 -8.81 18.14 16.17
C LEU A 31 -7.65 19.14 15.95
N PRO A 32 -7.69 20.31 16.61
CA PRO A 32 -6.60 21.27 16.50
C PRO A 32 -5.35 20.70 17.19
N VAL A 33 -4.20 20.91 16.56
CA VAL A 33 -2.89 20.43 17.06
C VAL A 33 -2.59 20.99 18.47
N SER A 34 -3.24 22.10 18.84
CA SER A 34 -3.14 22.70 20.19
C SER A 34 -3.62 21.80 21.32
N LEU A 35 -4.43 20.75 21.02
CA LEU A 35 -4.85 19.75 22.00
C LEU A 35 -3.69 18.94 22.61
N LEU A 36 -2.54 18.88 21.90
CA LEU A 36 -1.35 18.21 22.43
C LEU A 36 -0.71 18.92 23.62
N TRP A 37 -0.94 20.23 23.76
CA TRP A 37 -0.36 21.10 24.78
C TRP A 37 -1.38 21.67 25.77
N ARG A 38 -2.67 21.42 25.59
CA ARG A 38 -3.73 21.82 26.49
C ARG A 38 -4.21 20.64 27.32
N ASP A 39 -4.11 20.75 28.62
CA ASP A 39 -4.77 19.86 29.56
C ASP A 39 -6.29 20.11 29.50
N GLY A 40 -7.05 19.13 29.01
CA GLY A 40 -8.51 19.32 28.96
C GLY A 40 -9.34 18.22 28.34
N ASP A 41 -8.80 17.45 27.42
CA ASP A 41 -9.62 16.44 26.71
C ASP A 41 -8.80 15.18 26.41
N GLU A 42 -8.61 14.36 27.45
CA GLU A 42 -7.86 13.08 27.32
C GLU A 42 -8.42 12.19 26.22
N ALA A 43 -9.74 12.16 26.02
CA ALA A 43 -10.39 11.38 24.99
C ALA A 43 -9.99 11.84 23.58
N LEU A 44 -9.96 13.14 23.32
CA LEU A 44 -9.55 13.68 22.02
C LEU A 44 -8.04 13.48 21.77
N ARG A 45 -7.23 13.64 22.80
CA ARG A 45 -5.79 13.36 22.75
C ARG A 45 -5.53 11.88 22.44
N GLN A 46 -6.29 10.97 23.04
CA GLN A 46 -6.18 9.54 22.80
C GLN A 46 -6.57 9.20 21.36
N ILE A 47 -7.65 9.76 20.81
CA ILE A 47 -8.04 9.61 19.40
C ILE A 47 -6.92 10.08 18.47
N TRP A 48 -6.29 11.20 18.79
CA TRP A 48 -5.19 11.74 17.99
C TRP A 48 -3.98 10.81 18.00
N LEU A 49 -3.56 10.33 19.17
CA LEU A 49 -2.39 9.47 19.34
C LEU A 49 -2.62 8.04 18.83
N THR A 50 -3.81 7.46 19.05
CA THR A 50 -4.05 6.04 18.76
C THR A 50 -4.62 5.78 17.36
N ILE A 51 -5.29 6.77 16.76
CA ILE A 51 -5.95 6.60 15.48
C ILE A 51 -5.28 7.43 14.38
N ARG A 52 -5.04 8.73 14.61
CA ARG A 52 -4.57 9.61 13.55
C ARG A 52 -3.08 9.50 13.30
N LEU A 53 -2.30 9.55 14.35
CA LEU A 53 -0.85 9.51 14.24
C LEU A 53 -0.36 8.24 13.52
N PRO A 54 -0.83 7.01 13.85
CA PRO A 54 -0.43 5.81 13.14
C PRO A 54 -0.79 5.84 11.66
N ARG A 55 -1.94 6.38 11.30
CA ARG A 55 -2.38 6.50 9.90
C ARG A 55 -1.49 7.43 9.09
N VAL A 56 -1.14 8.57 9.65
CA VAL A 56 -0.26 9.56 9.00
C VAL A 56 1.15 8.99 8.86
N LEU A 57 1.68 8.33 9.88
CA LEU A 57 2.98 7.66 9.83
C LEU A 57 2.99 6.55 8.77
N LEU A 58 1.95 5.71 8.74
CA LEU A 58 1.84 4.66 7.74
C LEU A 58 1.76 5.24 6.32
N ALA A 59 1.00 6.32 6.12
CA ALA A 59 0.93 7.02 4.84
C ALA A 59 2.31 7.54 4.39
N LEU A 60 3.11 8.10 5.30
CA LEU A 60 4.46 8.55 5.02
C LEU A 60 5.39 7.40 4.63
N VAL A 61 5.32 6.27 5.35
CA VAL A 61 6.12 5.08 5.05
C VAL A 61 5.75 4.50 3.69
N ILE A 62 4.46 4.34 3.41
CA ILE A 62 3.97 3.83 2.11
C ILE A 62 4.37 4.78 0.99
N GLY A 63 4.12 6.08 1.15
CA GLY A 63 4.48 7.09 0.15
C GLY A 63 5.98 7.16 -0.11
N GLY A 64 6.79 7.08 0.94
CA GLY A 64 8.25 7.01 0.85
C GLY A 64 8.74 5.75 0.13
N SER A 65 8.15 4.59 0.45
CA SER A 65 8.47 3.32 -0.23
C SER A 65 8.12 3.35 -1.72
N LEU A 66 6.96 3.89 -2.08
CA LEU A 66 6.55 4.07 -3.47
C LEU A 66 7.46 5.05 -4.22
N ALA A 67 7.85 6.14 -3.58
CA ALA A 67 8.79 7.11 -4.17
C ALA A 67 10.16 6.48 -4.43
N LEU A 68 10.69 5.70 -3.50
CA LEU A 68 11.93 4.94 -3.68
C LEU A 68 11.83 3.93 -4.81
N ALA A 69 10.75 3.14 -4.84
CA ALA A 69 10.49 2.19 -5.92
C ALA A 69 10.43 2.90 -7.28
N GLY A 70 9.73 4.05 -7.35
CA GLY A 70 9.68 4.88 -8.56
C GLY A 70 11.07 5.36 -9.00
N CYS A 71 11.89 5.88 -8.09
CA CYS A 71 13.26 6.31 -8.39
C CYS A 71 14.12 5.16 -8.94
N VAL A 72 14.04 3.98 -8.32
CA VAL A 72 14.79 2.78 -8.79
C VAL A 72 14.33 2.38 -10.18
N MET A 73 13.02 2.38 -10.44
CA MET A 73 12.45 2.03 -11.74
C MET A 73 12.87 3.03 -12.84
N GLN A 74 12.78 4.33 -12.56
CA GLN A 74 13.20 5.37 -13.49
C GLN A 74 14.69 5.27 -13.82
N GLY A 75 15.52 4.96 -12.83
CA GLY A 75 16.95 4.72 -13.02
C GLY A 75 17.24 3.46 -13.84
N LEU A 76 16.55 2.36 -13.54
CA LEU A 76 16.71 1.07 -14.24
C LEU A 76 16.32 1.18 -15.72
N PHE A 77 15.17 1.76 -16.01
CA PHE A 77 14.65 1.92 -17.37
C PHE A 77 15.22 3.15 -18.10
N ARG A 78 15.99 3.98 -17.41
CA ARG A 78 16.49 5.27 -17.94
C ARG A 78 15.36 6.09 -18.59
N ASN A 79 14.18 6.01 -18.01
CA ASN A 79 12.96 6.66 -18.48
C ASN A 79 12.26 7.31 -17.30
N PRO A 80 12.08 8.65 -17.29
CA PRO A 80 11.39 9.36 -16.20
C PRO A 80 9.89 9.02 -16.08
N LEU A 81 9.30 8.36 -17.06
CA LEU A 81 7.91 7.90 -17.05
C LEU A 81 7.75 6.45 -16.57
N ALA A 82 8.83 5.79 -16.15
CA ALA A 82 8.75 4.43 -15.63
C ALA A 82 8.01 4.42 -14.29
N ASP A 83 6.99 3.56 -14.19
CA ASP A 83 6.12 3.38 -13.04
C ASP A 83 6.23 1.94 -12.52
N PRO A 84 6.44 1.73 -11.20
CA PRO A 84 6.41 0.40 -10.59
C PRO A 84 5.11 -0.38 -10.86
N GLY A 85 3.98 0.32 -10.99
CA GLY A 85 2.67 -0.28 -11.29
C GLY A 85 2.61 -1.00 -12.63
N LEU A 86 3.45 -0.61 -13.60
CA LEU A 86 3.49 -1.25 -14.92
C LEU A 86 4.10 -2.66 -14.89
N LEU A 87 4.83 -3.02 -13.85
CA LEU A 87 5.45 -4.35 -13.73
C LEU A 87 4.47 -5.45 -13.32
N GLY A 88 3.21 -5.15 -13.05
CA GLY A 88 2.22 -6.17 -12.70
C GLY A 88 2.33 -6.73 -11.27
N ILE A 89 3.20 -6.18 -10.43
CA ILE A 89 3.38 -6.61 -9.03
C ILE A 89 2.11 -6.36 -8.23
N SER A 90 1.54 -5.16 -8.34
CA SER A 90 0.31 -4.78 -7.66
C SER A 90 -0.91 -5.58 -8.14
N SER A 91 -0.97 -5.91 -9.44
CA SER A 91 -2.06 -6.73 -9.98
C SER A 91 -1.95 -8.19 -9.55
N GLY A 92 -0.74 -8.73 -9.37
CA GLY A 92 -0.51 -10.04 -8.77
C GLY A 92 -0.99 -10.10 -7.33
N ALA A 93 -0.71 -9.06 -6.54
CA ALA A 93 -1.25 -8.91 -5.19
C ALA A 93 -2.78 -8.88 -5.19
N ALA A 94 -3.39 -8.05 -6.05
CA ALA A 94 -4.84 -7.92 -6.18
C ALA A 94 -5.50 -9.24 -6.58
N CYS A 95 -4.92 -9.97 -7.53
CA CYS A 95 -5.41 -11.27 -7.97
C CYS A 95 -5.39 -12.30 -6.83
N ALA A 96 -4.31 -12.36 -6.05
CA ALA A 96 -4.21 -13.27 -4.92
C ALA A 96 -5.19 -12.94 -3.79
N VAL A 97 -5.41 -11.66 -3.51
CA VAL A 97 -6.44 -11.23 -2.54
C VAL A 97 -7.83 -11.54 -3.05
N ALA A 98 -8.10 -11.34 -4.34
CA ALA A 98 -9.40 -11.68 -4.93
C ALA A 98 -9.67 -13.19 -4.83
N LEU A 99 -8.67 -14.02 -5.12
CA LEU A 99 -8.77 -15.49 -4.92
C LEU A 99 -9.07 -15.81 -3.46
N TRP A 100 -8.36 -15.19 -2.52
CA TRP A 100 -8.58 -15.39 -1.09
C TRP A 100 -10.01 -15.04 -0.65
N VAL A 101 -10.54 -13.91 -1.12
CA VAL A 101 -11.88 -13.43 -0.73
C VAL A 101 -12.99 -14.32 -1.31
N VAL A 102 -12.80 -14.85 -2.51
CA VAL A 102 -13.81 -15.65 -3.22
C VAL A 102 -13.80 -17.11 -2.76
N LEU A 103 -12.62 -17.66 -2.45
CA LEU A 103 -12.50 -19.05 -2.03
C LEU A 103 -13.03 -19.23 -0.59
N PRO A 104 -13.85 -20.25 -0.33
CA PRO A 104 -14.38 -20.53 1.01
C PRO A 104 -13.30 -21.20 1.88
N VAL A 105 -12.30 -20.43 2.30
CA VAL A 105 -11.24 -20.91 3.18
C VAL A 105 -11.58 -20.57 4.62
N SER A 106 -11.75 -21.59 5.46
CA SER A 106 -11.94 -21.43 6.91
C SER A 106 -10.59 -21.56 7.62
N LEU A 107 -10.10 -20.45 8.19
CA LEU A 107 -8.91 -20.43 9.02
C LEU A 107 -9.25 -19.99 10.45
N PRO A 108 -8.40 -20.31 11.44
CA PRO A 108 -8.51 -19.74 12.78
C PRO A 108 -8.58 -18.21 12.73
N ALA A 109 -9.32 -17.58 13.64
CA ALA A 109 -9.63 -16.15 13.62
C ALA A 109 -8.37 -15.25 13.52
N LEU A 110 -7.28 -15.60 14.20
CA LEU A 110 -6.00 -14.91 14.13
C LEU A 110 -5.39 -14.94 12.72
N MET A 111 -5.43 -16.10 12.06
CA MET A 111 -4.91 -16.23 10.68
C MET A 111 -5.80 -15.47 9.68
N MET A 112 -7.11 -15.39 9.92
CA MET A 112 -8.05 -14.69 9.05
C MET A 112 -7.77 -13.18 8.98
N LEU A 113 -7.23 -12.61 10.06
CA LEU A 113 -6.85 -11.20 10.10
C LEU A 113 -5.66 -10.86 9.19
N TYR A 114 -4.66 -11.74 9.15
CA TYR A 114 -3.42 -11.53 8.38
C TYR A 114 -3.46 -12.17 6.99
N ALA A 115 -4.41 -13.05 6.73
CA ALA A 115 -4.47 -13.79 5.48
C ALA A 115 -4.54 -12.92 4.21
N PRO A 116 -5.31 -11.81 4.14
CA PRO A 116 -5.30 -10.94 2.97
C PRO A 116 -3.94 -10.28 2.74
N MET A 117 -3.22 -9.92 3.80
CA MET A 117 -1.88 -9.33 3.71
C MET A 117 -0.86 -10.34 3.19
N LEU A 118 -0.91 -11.57 3.70
CA LEU A 118 -0.06 -12.67 3.24
C LEU A 118 -0.39 -13.05 1.80
N ALA A 119 -1.67 -13.13 1.44
CA ALA A 119 -2.11 -13.38 0.07
C ALA A 119 -1.56 -12.31 -0.89
N ALA A 120 -1.69 -11.02 -0.54
CA ALA A 120 -1.15 -9.92 -1.31
C ALA A 120 0.37 -10.02 -1.48
N PHE A 121 1.10 -10.31 -0.39
CA PHE A 121 2.55 -10.43 -0.42
C PHE A 121 3.01 -11.58 -1.32
N PHE A 122 2.45 -12.78 -1.13
CA PHE A 122 2.82 -13.93 -1.95
C PHE A 122 2.35 -13.78 -3.40
N GLY A 123 1.21 -13.13 -3.65
CA GLY A 123 0.75 -12.82 -5.00
C GLY A 123 1.69 -11.84 -5.73
N ALA A 124 2.13 -10.80 -5.05
CA ALA A 124 3.13 -9.86 -5.57
C ALA A 124 4.46 -10.55 -5.85
N LEU A 125 4.93 -11.40 -4.93
CA LEU A 125 6.17 -12.16 -5.07
C LEU A 125 6.07 -13.14 -6.23
N ALA A 126 4.99 -13.90 -6.35
CA ALA A 126 4.76 -14.84 -7.44
C ALA A 126 4.75 -14.13 -8.79
N ALA A 127 4.03 -13.01 -8.92
CA ALA A 127 4.02 -12.20 -10.13
C ALA A 127 5.44 -11.72 -10.48
N THR A 128 6.19 -11.23 -9.50
CA THR A 128 7.58 -10.78 -9.70
C THR A 128 8.47 -11.91 -10.21
N VAL A 129 8.40 -13.10 -9.60
CA VAL A 129 9.18 -14.28 -10.02
C VAL A 129 8.80 -14.71 -11.43
N VAL A 130 7.51 -14.78 -11.76
CA VAL A 130 7.04 -15.15 -13.09
C VAL A 130 7.54 -14.15 -14.14
N ILE A 131 7.42 -12.85 -13.87
CA ILE A 131 7.87 -11.79 -14.76
C ILE A 131 9.39 -11.90 -14.98
N PHE A 132 10.15 -12.13 -13.89
CA PHE A 132 11.60 -12.28 -13.97
C PHE A 132 12.00 -13.50 -14.81
N ILE A 133 11.41 -14.66 -14.58
CA ILE A 133 11.69 -15.88 -15.35
C ILE A 133 11.37 -15.70 -16.82
N LEU A 134 10.19 -15.15 -17.15
CA LEU A 134 9.76 -14.94 -18.53
C LEU A 134 10.59 -13.87 -19.25
N SER A 135 11.07 -12.87 -18.53
CA SER A 135 11.90 -11.79 -19.11
C SER A 135 13.32 -12.24 -19.43
N GLN A 136 13.85 -13.23 -18.72
CA GLN A 136 15.22 -13.74 -18.93
C GLN A 136 15.37 -14.67 -20.13
N GLN A 137 14.29 -15.16 -20.70
CA GLN A 137 14.36 -16.03 -21.88
C GLN A 137 14.82 -15.23 -23.10
N ARG A 138 16.02 -15.52 -23.66
CA ARG A 138 16.67 -14.87 -24.81
C ARG A 138 17.00 -13.38 -24.57
N ASP A 139 18.23 -13.05 -24.34
CA ASP A 139 18.84 -11.71 -24.36
C ASP A 139 18.25 -10.62 -23.40
N GLY A 140 17.51 -10.98 -22.38
CA GLY A 140 17.15 -10.19 -21.20
C GLY A 140 16.96 -8.66 -21.38
N SER A 141 16.20 -8.20 -22.40
CA SER A 141 16.04 -6.77 -22.63
C SER A 141 15.03 -6.15 -21.66
N LEU A 142 15.29 -4.93 -21.19
CA LEU A 142 14.38 -4.15 -20.34
C LEU A 142 13.00 -3.96 -20.98
N SER A 143 12.95 -3.86 -22.31
CA SER A 143 11.68 -3.77 -23.05
C SER A 143 10.83 -5.03 -22.90
N ARG A 144 11.47 -6.21 -22.87
CA ARG A 144 10.76 -7.47 -22.66
C ARG A 144 10.19 -7.55 -21.24
N LEU A 145 10.95 -7.11 -20.23
CA LEU A 145 10.48 -7.06 -18.85
C LEU A 145 9.22 -6.21 -18.73
N LEU A 146 9.15 -5.06 -19.40
CA LEU A 146 7.95 -4.22 -19.44
C LEU A 146 6.78 -4.91 -20.15
N LEU A 147 7.03 -5.54 -21.32
CA LEU A 147 5.98 -6.23 -22.08
C LEU A 147 5.38 -7.39 -21.28
N VAL A 148 6.22 -8.19 -20.64
CA VAL A 148 5.78 -9.29 -19.78
C VAL A 148 5.00 -8.74 -18.58
N GLY A 149 5.47 -7.64 -17.96
CA GLY A 149 4.77 -6.98 -16.86
C GLY A 149 3.37 -6.53 -17.28
N ILE A 150 3.23 -5.87 -18.42
CA ILE A 150 1.94 -5.43 -18.97
C ILE A 150 1.02 -6.64 -19.25
N ALA A 151 1.55 -7.72 -19.82
CA ALA A 151 0.77 -8.93 -20.08
C ALA A 151 0.27 -9.59 -18.79
N ILE A 152 1.13 -9.71 -17.79
CA ILE A 152 0.75 -10.23 -16.45
C ILE A 152 -0.29 -9.31 -15.79
N ASN A 153 -0.11 -7.98 -15.90
CA ASN A 153 -1.07 -7.02 -15.38
C ASN A 153 -2.47 -7.21 -16.00
N ALA A 154 -2.53 -7.35 -17.34
CA ALA A 154 -3.78 -7.61 -18.05
C ALA A 154 -4.41 -8.96 -17.64
N LEU A 155 -3.60 -10.02 -17.52
CA LEU A 155 -4.07 -11.35 -17.13
C LEU A 155 -4.61 -11.35 -15.70
N CYS A 156 -3.90 -10.76 -14.75
CA CYS A 156 -4.37 -10.62 -13.37
C CYS A 156 -5.64 -9.76 -13.30
N GLY A 157 -5.71 -8.67 -14.07
CA GLY A 157 -6.90 -7.83 -14.15
C GLY A 157 -8.12 -8.59 -14.67
N ALA A 158 -7.94 -9.40 -15.72
CA ALA A 158 -8.99 -10.28 -16.25
C ALA A 158 -9.44 -11.32 -15.21
N ALA A 159 -8.48 -11.93 -14.51
CA ALA A 159 -8.79 -12.89 -13.43
C ALA A 159 -9.58 -12.23 -12.30
N VAL A 160 -9.20 -11.03 -11.85
CA VAL A 160 -9.96 -10.26 -10.85
C VAL A 160 -11.37 -9.95 -11.36
N GLY A 161 -11.52 -9.59 -12.64
CA GLY A 161 -12.83 -9.36 -13.26
C GLY A 161 -13.74 -10.61 -13.20
N VAL A 162 -13.20 -11.78 -13.56
CA VAL A 162 -13.94 -13.06 -13.47
C VAL A 162 -14.31 -13.39 -12.02
N LEU A 163 -13.37 -13.24 -11.10
CA LEU A 163 -13.61 -13.47 -9.67
C LEU A 163 -14.68 -12.53 -9.12
N SER A 164 -14.66 -11.26 -9.52
CA SER A 164 -15.69 -10.28 -9.14
C SER A 164 -17.08 -10.67 -9.67
N TRP A 165 -17.16 -11.26 -10.86
CA TRP A 165 -18.42 -11.72 -11.44
C TRP A 165 -19.01 -12.92 -10.68
N VAL A 166 -18.17 -13.81 -10.19
CA VAL A 166 -18.60 -15.01 -9.40
C VAL A 166 -18.87 -14.66 -7.93
N SER A 167 -18.40 -13.51 -7.46
CA SER A 167 -18.49 -13.04 -6.07
C SER A 167 -19.92 -12.72 -5.66
N ASN A 168 -20.25 -12.97 -4.39
CA ASN A 168 -21.45 -12.41 -3.78
C ASN A 168 -21.28 -10.91 -3.43
N ASP A 169 -22.39 -10.24 -3.07
CA ASP A 169 -22.37 -8.78 -2.80
C ASP A 169 -21.40 -8.37 -1.68
N ALA A 170 -21.25 -9.19 -0.64
CA ALA A 170 -20.33 -8.92 0.46
C ALA A 170 -18.87 -9.03 0.01
N GLN A 171 -18.54 -10.06 -0.75
CA GLN A 171 -17.21 -10.28 -1.34
C GLN A 171 -16.88 -9.17 -2.34
N LEU A 172 -17.82 -8.81 -3.21
CA LEU A 172 -17.63 -7.73 -4.19
C LEU A 172 -17.36 -6.39 -3.50
N ARG A 173 -18.08 -6.08 -2.43
CA ARG A 173 -17.82 -4.89 -1.62
C ARG A 173 -16.43 -4.93 -1.00
N GLN A 174 -16.01 -6.08 -0.46
CA GLN A 174 -14.69 -6.25 0.13
C GLN A 174 -13.57 -6.05 -0.90
N LEU A 175 -13.72 -6.64 -2.11
CA LEU A 175 -12.78 -6.45 -3.21
C LEU A 175 -12.69 -4.99 -3.65
N SER A 176 -13.83 -4.31 -3.77
CA SER A 176 -13.88 -2.90 -4.15
C SER A 176 -13.19 -2.01 -3.11
N LEU A 177 -13.45 -2.23 -1.82
CA LEU A 177 -12.82 -1.48 -0.73
C LEU A 177 -11.31 -1.75 -0.66
N TRP A 178 -10.90 -3.00 -0.87
CA TRP A 178 -9.48 -3.35 -0.89
C TRP A 178 -8.76 -2.69 -2.08
N GLY A 179 -9.39 -2.68 -3.27
CA GLY A 179 -8.84 -2.04 -4.47
C GLY A 179 -8.67 -0.52 -4.35
N MET A 180 -9.52 0.14 -3.57
CA MET A 180 -9.37 1.59 -3.28
C MET A 180 -8.22 1.88 -2.30
N GLY A 181 -7.77 0.86 -1.55
CA GLY A 181 -6.82 1.02 -0.48
C GLY A 181 -7.45 1.62 0.79
N SER A 182 -6.92 1.28 1.94
CA SER A 182 -7.39 1.80 3.22
C SER A 182 -6.26 1.87 4.25
N LEU A 183 -6.14 3.02 4.90
CA LEU A 183 -5.28 3.20 6.08
C LEU A 183 -6.07 2.99 7.39
N GLY A 184 -7.34 2.52 7.30
CA GLY A 184 -8.23 2.37 8.44
C GLY A 184 -7.76 1.36 9.49
N ALA A 185 -7.03 0.34 9.06
CA ALA A 185 -6.45 -0.68 9.94
C ALA A 185 -5.11 -0.27 10.59
N ALA A 186 -4.62 0.95 10.31
CA ALA A 186 -3.40 1.46 10.94
C ALA A 186 -3.64 1.73 12.43
N GLN A 187 -3.18 0.81 13.27
CA GLN A 187 -3.14 0.92 14.72
C GLN A 187 -1.71 0.67 15.20
N TRP A 188 -1.37 1.14 16.40
CA TRP A 188 -0.05 0.89 16.97
C TRP A 188 0.27 -0.60 17.09
N ALA A 189 -0.74 -1.45 17.29
CA ALA A 189 -0.60 -2.91 17.29
C ALA A 189 -0.15 -3.46 15.94
N THR A 190 -0.55 -2.82 14.84
CA THR A 190 -0.14 -3.20 13.47
C THR A 190 1.27 -2.70 13.14
N LEU A 191 1.72 -1.61 13.78
CA LEU A 191 3.07 -1.05 13.64
C LEU A 191 4.06 -1.72 14.60
N ARG A 192 3.59 -2.23 15.74
CA ARG A 192 4.31 -3.07 16.69
C ARG A 192 3.84 -4.50 16.52
N SER A 193 4.36 -5.22 15.57
CA SER A 193 4.23 -6.68 15.59
C SER A 193 4.97 -7.20 16.81
N GLU A 194 4.24 -7.64 17.81
CA GLU A 194 4.70 -8.23 19.07
C GLU A 194 4.59 -7.32 20.30
N GLU A 195 3.55 -7.49 21.07
CA GLU A 195 3.67 -7.52 22.53
C GLU A 195 2.36 -7.71 23.32
N HIS A 196 1.34 -8.41 22.83
CA HIS A 196 0.26 -8.84 23.73
C HIS A 196 -0.30 -10.20 23.36
N THR A 197 0.51 -11.25 23.55
CA THR A 197 0.03 -12.61 23.80
C THR A 197 0.44 -13.04 25.21
N SER A 198 0.10 -12.26 26.20
CA SER A 198 0.14 -12.68 27.59
C SER A 198 -0.83 -11.82 28.36
N GLU A 199 -2.08 -12.24 28.36
CA GLU A 199 -3.07 -12.08 29.43
C GLU A 199 -4.48 -12.32 28.88
N LEU A 200 -4.85 -13.59 28.79
CA LEU A 200 -6.20 -14.13 29.07
C LEU A 200 -6.06 -15.63 29.28
#